data_dc339abf140a4f74a38897e5387ec264
#
_entry.id   dc339abf140a4f74a38897e5387ec264
#
_cell.length_a   1.000
_cell.length_b   1.000
_cell.length_c   1.000
_cell.angle_alpha   90.00
_cell.angle_beta   90.00
_cell.angle_gamma   90.00
#
_symmetry.space_group_name_H-M   'P 1'
#
loop_
_entity.id
_entity.type
_entity.pdbx_description
1 polymer ?
#
loop_
_entity_poly.entity_id
_entity_poly.type
_entity_poly.pdbx_seq_one_letter_code
_entity_poly.pdbx_strand_id
1 'polypeptide(L)'
;MFKLMIRGSVRLVERYLPDPYIFVILLTLLAAAAAMLFEQTSPVQLMRMWGDGFWGLLTFAMQMLLVLLTGHMLASTPLVKGWLAKLAGLAKSAGGAIILVTLVSLAASWINWGFGLVVGALFAKEIARQVRVDYRLLVASAYSGFLVWHGGLAGSVPLTIATEGHFAADKMGIISTSETIFAVFNLVIVLALFVAVPLVNRMMLPDEKESIYVDPELLKEPEEDASQTTDRPADKLENSRIIAWLIGFAGLAYLFDYYVVKGASLNLNVINFTFLFLAIVLHGTPRRMLASLSEAIKGGGGIVIQFPFYAGIMAIMIQSGLAASLSEWMVSFASAKTLPFWTFISAGIVNIFVPSGGGQWAVQSPVVIEAAMQLDADLARAAMAVAWGDAWTNMLQPFWALPVLAIAGLKAKDIMGYCLIQLFVSGVIISIGLTFF
;
A
#
# COMPACT_ATOMS: atom_id res chain seq x y z
N MET A 1 -4.30 -0.79 31.32
CA MET A 1 -5.11 -1.46 30.30
C MET A 1 -4.44 -1.38 28.93
N PHE A 2 -4.05 -0.22 28.45
CA PHE A 2 -3.40 0.03 27.16
C PHE A 2 -2.08 -0.75 26.96
N LYS A 3 -1.12 -0.70 27.93
CA LYS A 3 0.13 -1.48 27.91
C LYS A 3 -0.09 -3.00 27.86
N LEU A 4 -1.22 -3.50 28.38
CA LEU A 4 -1.57 -4.93 28.36
C LEU A 4 -2.11 -5.33 26.99
N MET A 5 -2.93 -4.49 26.34
CA MET A 5 -3.41 -4.71 24.96
C MET A 5 -2.24 -4.71 23.97
N ILE A 6 -1.30 -3.78 24.09
CA ILE A 6 -0.07 -3.74 23.30
C ILE A 6 0.73 -5.05 23.45
N ARG A 7 1.01 -5.49 24.68
CA ARG A 7 1.76 -6.74 24.92
C ARG A 7 1.02 -7.98 24.42
N GLY A 8 -0.33 -7.98 24.51
CA GLY A 8 -1.17 -9.08 24.04
C GLY A 8 -1.13 -9.18 22.51
N SER A 9 -1.35 -8.07 21.79
CA SER A 9 -1.34 -8.05 20.32
C SER A 9 0.03 -8.38 19.76
N VAL A 10 1.11 -7.85 20.35
CA VAL A 10 2.48 -8.16 19.94
C VAL A 10 2.79 -9.64 20.09
N ARG A 11 2.48 -10.25 21.24
CA ARG A 11 2.70 -11.69 21.45
C ARG A 11 1.88 -12.54 20.47
N LEU A 12 0.66 -12.11 20.16
CA LEU A 12 -0.21 -12.81 19.22
C LEU A 12 0.38 -12.75 17.80
N VAL A 13 0.81 -11.58 17.35
CA VAL A 13 1.45 -11.38 16.05
C VAL A 13 2.77 -12.16 15.94
N GLU A 14 3.69 -11.99 16.91
CA GLU A 14 5.00 -12.68 16.86
C GLU A 14 4.88 -14.21 16.97
N ARG A 15 3.83 -14.74 17.62
CA ARG A 15 3.71 -16.17 17.85
C ARG A 15 2.85 -16.92 16.83
N TYR A 16 1.88 -16.23 16.22
CA TYR A 16 0.85 -16.88 15.41
C TYR A 16 0.74 -16.34 13.98
N LEU A 17 1.44 -15.25 13.62
CA LEU A 17 1.41 -14.71 12.28
C LEU A 17 2.55 -15.32 11.45
N PRO A 18 2.29 -16.34 10.61
CA PRO A 18 3.30 -16.86 9.69
C PRO A 18 3.57 -15.89 8.54
N ASP A 19 4.57 -16.25 7.72
CA ASP A 19 4.83 -15.53 6.47
C ASP A 19 3.57 -15.43 5.60
N PRO A 20 3.31 -14.31 4.91
CA PRO A 20 2.16 -14.13 4.02
C PRO A 20 2.00 -15.21 2.95
N TYR A 21 3.09 -15.84 2.53
CA TYR A 21 3.03 -16.97 1.62
C TYR A 21 2.32 -18.19 2.22
N ILE A 22 2.50 -18.44 3.52
CA ILE A 22 1.76 -19.52 4.22
C ILE A 22 0.28 -19.20 4.28
N PHE A 23 -0.09 -17.93 4.51
CA PHE A 23 -1.48 -17.50 4.49
C PHE A 23 -2.16 -17.73 3.15
N VAL A 24 -1.49 -17.44 2.04
CA VAL A 24 -2.10 -17.64 0.73
C VAL A 24 -2.32 -19.14 0.42
N ILE A 25 -1.43 -20.02 0.90
CA ILE A 25 -1.64 -21.48 0.83
C ILE A 25 -2.86 -21.88 1.67
N LEU A 26 -2.92 -21.44 2.93
CA LEU A 26 -4.04 -21.74 3.82
C LEU A 26 -5.37 -21.21 3.26
N LEU A 27 -5.38 -20.02 2.70
CA LEU A 27 -6.56 -19.45 2.05
C LEU A 27 -6.98 -20.25 0.81
N THR A 28 -6.03 -20.74 0.01
CA THR A 28 -6.31 -21.62 -1.13
C THR A 28 -7.02 -22.91 -0.63
N LEU A 29 -6.48 -23.53 0.42
CA LEU A 29 -7.09 -24.73 1.02
C LEU A 29 -8.48 -24.44 1.62
N LEU A 30 -8.64 -23.27 2.25
CA LEU A 30 -9.93 -22.85 2.81
C LEU A 30 -10.97 -22.61 1.70
N ALA A 31 -10.60 -21.91 0.63
CA ALA A 31 -11.49 -21.70 -0.50
C ALA A 31 -11.90 -23.02 -1.17
N ALA A 32 -10.92 -23.93 -1.35
CA ALA A 32 -11.20 -25.28 -1.87
C ALA A 32 -12.14 -26.08 -0.95
N ALA A 33 -11.88 -26.08 0.36
CA ALA A 33 -12.74 -26.76 1.32
C ALA A 33 -14.15 -26.15 1.35
N ALA A 34 -14.28 -24.84 1.30
CA ALA A 34 -15.58 -24.16 1.24
C ALA A 34 -16.36 -24.52 -0.04
N ALA A 35 -15.69 -24.53 -1.21
CA ALA A 35 -16.31 -24.93 -2.47
C ALA A 35 -16.73 -26.42 -2.46
N MET A 36 -15.97 -27.30 -1.82
CA MET A 36 -16.39 -28.70 -1.64
C MET A 36 -17.61 -28.82 -0.73
N LEU A 37 -17.67 -28.10 0.37
CA LEU A 37 -18.70 -28.23 1.37
C LEU A 37 -20.03 -27.56 0.98
N PHE A 38 -19.95 -26.37 0.42
CA PHE A 38 -21.12 -25.54 0.11
C PHE A 38 -21.59 -25.71 -1.34
N GLU A 39 -20.65 -25.86 -2.29
CA GLU A 39 -20.97 -25.96 -3.72
C GLU A 39 -20.82 -27.39 -4.26
N GLN A 40 -20.51 -28.36 -3.39
CA GLN A 40 -20.34 -29.79 -3.72
C GLN A 40 -19.37 -30.03 -4.90
N THR A 41 -18.39 -29.15 -5.08
CA THR A 41 -17.39 -29.24 -6.13
C THR A 41 -16.42 -30.37 -5.84
N SER A 42 -16.17 -31.25 -6.83
CA SER A 42 -15.25 -32.37 -6.63
C SER A 42 -13.79 -31.91 -6.56
N PRO A 43 -12.89 -32.65 -5.86
CA PRO A 43 -11.47 -32.31 -5.76
C PRO A 43 -10.77 -32.18 -7.11
N VAL A 44 -11.15 -32.99 -8.10
CA VAL A 44 -10.61 -32.93 -9.47
C VAL A 44 -11.03 -31.65 -10.18
N GLN A 45 -12.27 -31.23 -10.04
CA GLN A 45 -12.73 -29.95 -10.61
C GLN A 45 -12.00 -28.77 -9.96
N LEU A 46 -11.84 -28.77 -8.62
CA LEU A 46 -11.10 -27.72 -7.91
C LEU A 46 -9.65 -27.61 -8.36
N MET A 47 -8.98 -28.75 -8.53
CA MET A 47 -7.60 -28.78 -9.02
C MET A 47 -7.51 -28.16 -10.42
N ARG A 48 -8.48 -28.45 -11.32
CA ARG A 48 -8.53 -27.86 -12.66
C ARG A 48 -8.81 -26.36 -12.60
N MET A 49 -9.84 -25.92 -11.89
CA MET A 49 -10.18 -24.50 -11.71
C MET A 49 -8.99 -23.70 -11.20
N TRP A 50 -8.31 -24.20 -10.17
CA TRP A 50 -7.16 -23.56 -9.60
C TRP A 50 -5.98 -23.50 -10.57
N GLY A 51 -5.65 -24.61 -11.21
CA GLY A 51 -4.53 -24.71 -12.13
C GLY A 51 -4.71 -23.89 -13.42
N ASP A 52 -5.90 -23.96 -14.01
CA ASP A 52 -6.22 -23.22 -15.23
C ASP A 52 -6.27 -21.70 -14.96
N GLY A 53 -6.70 -21.28 -13.76
CA GLY A 53 -6.76 -19.87 -13.37
C GLY A 53 -5.44 -19.29 -12.86
N PHE A 54 -4.43 -20.14 -12.56
CA PHE A 54 -3.24 -19.77 -11.78
C PHE A 54 -2.44 -18.58 -12.35
N TRP A 55 -2.37 -18.45 -13.65
CA TRP A 55 -1.61 -17.39 -14.33
C TRP A 55 -2.46 -16.19 -14.75
N GLY A 56 -3.73 -16.14 -14.39
CA GLY A 56 -4.68 -15.11 -14.82
C GLY A 56 -4.37 -13.69 -14.37
N LEU A 57 -3.51 -13.50 -13.36
CA LEU A 57 -3.15 -12.18 -12.82
C LEU A 57 -1.70 -11.75 -13.12
N LEU A 58 -1.00 -12.37 -14.08
CA LEU A 58 0.42 -12.03 -14.34
C LEU A 58 0.64 -10.56 -14.73
N THR A 59 -0.18 -10.03 -15.62
CA THR A 59 -0.11 -8.61 -16.03
C THR A 59 -0.33 -7.69 -14.83
N PHE A 60 -1.34 -7.98 -14.04
CA PHE A 60 -1.67 -7.21 -12.85
C PHE A 60 -0.56 -7.31 -11.79
N ALA A 61 -0.01 -8.50 -11.55
CA ALA A 61 1.11 -8.69 -10.64
C ALA A 61 2.33 -7.83 -11.03
N MET A 62 2.64 -7.78 -12.35
CA MET A 62 3.72 -6.93 -12.85
C MET A 62 3.43 -5.44 -12.64
N GLN A 63 2.19 -5.00 -12.87
CA GLN A 63 1.78 -3.60 -12.62
C GLN A 63 1.97 -3.23 -11.13
N MET A 64 1.57 -4.10 -10.20
CA MET A 64 1.74 -3.87 -8.76
C MET A 64 3.21 -3.87 -8.34
N LEU A 65 4.02 -4.78 -8.89
CA LEU A 65 5.46 -4.78 -8.66
C LEU A 65 6.10 -3.45 -9.11
N LEU A 66 5.72 -2.95 -10.27
CA LEU A 66 6.25 -1.67 -10.78
C LEU A 66 5.85 -0.47 -9.91
N VAL A 67 4.65 -0.44 -9.30
CA VAL A 67 4.29 0.62 -8.33
C VAL A 67 5.26 0.63 -7.16
N LEU A 68 5.59 -0.54 -6.62
CA LEU A 68 6.55 -0.67 -5.52
C LEU A 68 7.95 -0.19 -5.94
N LEU A 69 8.46 -0.72 -7.06
CA LEU A 69 9.83 -0.46 -7.51
C LEU A 69 10.03 1.01 -7.87
N THR A 70 9.13 1.57 -8.68
CA THR A 70 9.26 2.95 -9.15
C THR A 70 9.06 3.96 -8.02
N GLY A 71 8.16 3.67 -7.08
CA GLY A 71 7.99 4.45 -5.86
C GLY A 71 9.25 4.48 -4.99
N HIS A 72 9.85 3.32 -4.73
CA HIS A 72 11.12 3.20 -4.00
C HIS A 72 12.26 3.96 -4.71
N MET A 73 12.40 3.76 -6.03
CA MET A 73 13.43 4.42 -6.82
C MET A 73 13.31 5.94 -6.75
N LEU A 74 12.09 6.48 -6.85
CA LEU A 74 11.87 7.92 -6.73
C LEU A 74 12.21 8.45 -5.33
N ALA A 75 11.82 7.74 -4.27
CA ALA A 75 12.12 8.11 -2.89
C ALA A 75 13.62 8.14 -2.59
N SER A 76 14.40 7.29 -3.26
CA SER A 76 15.84 7.16 -3.07
C SER A 76 16.67 8.20 -3.82
N THR A 77 16.03 9.08 -4.60
CA THR A 77 16.75 10.11 -5.38
C THR A 77 17.42 11.15 -4.48
N PRO A 78 18.59 11.71 -4.88
CA PRO A 78 19.27 12.74 -4.11
C PRO A 78 18.42 13.99 -3.86
N LEU A 79 17.53 14.34 -4.81
CA LEU A 79 16.62 15.47 -4.68
C LEU A 79 15.63 15.27 -3.53
N VAL A 80 14.98 14.10 -3.47
CA VAL A 80 14.01 13.76 -2.41
C VAL A 80 14.73 13.70 -1.06
N LYS A 81 15.87 13.01 -0.96
CA LYS A 81 16.67 12.98 0.27
C LYS A 81 17.05 14.39 0.75
N GLY A 82 17.49 15.25 -0.16
CA GLY A 82 17.83 16.65 0.15
C GLY A 82 16.63 17.49 0.62
N TRP A 83 15.44 17.25 0.08
CA TRP A 83 14.21 17.90 0.56
C TRP A 83 13.82 17.41 1.96
N LEU A 84 13.92 16.11 2.23
CA LEU A 84 13.62 15.55 3.55
C LEU A 84 14.55 16.14 4.61
N ALA A 85 15.84 16.27 4.34
CA ALA A 85 16.79 16.90 5.26
C ALA A 85 16.44 18.37 5.58
N LYS A 86 16.02 19.14 4.56
CA LYS A 86 15.56 20.52 4.77
C LYS A 86 14.27 20.61 5.56
N LEU A 87 13.30 19.76 5.26
CA LEU A 87 12.02 19.70 5.97
C LEU A 87 12.21 19.28 7.43
N ALA A 88 13.13 18.36 7.73
CA ALA A 88 13.43 17.96 9.11
C ALA A 88 13.88 19.14 9.98
N GLY A 89 14.59 20.11 9.42
CA GLY A 89 14.98 21.35 10.08
C GLY A 89 13.83 22.26 10.53
N LEU A 90 12.59 22.01 10.05
CA LEU A 90 11.39 22.74 10.50
C LEU A 90 10.87 22.21 11.85
N ALA A 91 11.21 21.00 12.24
CA ALA A 91 10.80 20.43 13.51
C ALA A 91 11.59 21.05 14.68
N LYS A 92 10.92 21.84 15.53
CA LYS A 92 11.54 22.55 16.67
C LYS A 92 11.27 21.88 18.01
N SER A 93 10.39 20.88 18.06
CA SER A 93 10.00 20.18 19.29
C SER A 93 9.58 18.75 18.97
N ALA A 94 9.54 17.88 19.99
CA ALA A 94 9.07 16.50 19.82
C ALA A 94 7.65 16.43 19.24
N GLY A 95 6.71 17.26 19.74
CA GLY A 95 5.36 17.32 19.21
C GLY A 95 5.29 17.82 17.77
N GLY A 96 6.12 18.80 17.41
CA GLY A 96 6.24 19.29 16.02
C GLY A 96 6.84 18.22 15.09
N ALA A 97 7.81 17.47 15.56
CA ALA A 97 8.44 16.36 14.84
C ALA A 97 7.43 15.26 14.50
N ILE A 98 6.59 14.86 15.47
CA ILE A 98 5.54 13.86 15.27
C ILE A 98 4.49 14.33 14.25
N ILE A 99 4.00 15.56 14.35
CA ILE A 99 3.06 16.11 13.38
C ILE A 99 3.69 16.15 11.99
N LEU A 100 4.91 16.65 11.89
CA LEU A 100 5.58 16.85 10.61
C LEU A 100 5.86 15.52 9.90
N VAL A 101 6.40 14.51 10.62
CA VAL A 101 6.63 13.18 10.03
C VAL A 101 5.34 12.53 9.57
N THR A 102 4.26 12.67 10.35
CA THR A 102 2.95 12.11 9.99
C THR A 102 2.41 12.77 8.72
N LEU A 103 2.43 14.10 8.64
CA LEU A 103 1.90 14.82 7.47
C LEU A 103 2.68 14.53 6.20
N VAL A 104 4.02 14.49 6.27
CA VAL A 104 4.87 14.16 5.12
C VAL A 104 4.62 12.71 4.67
N SER A 105 4.49 11.78 5.61
CA SER A 105 4.22 10.37 5.31
C SER A 105 2.82 10.15 4.72
N LEU A 106 1.80 10.85 5.25
CA LEU A 106 0.44 10.86 4.67
C LEU A 106 0.46 11.37 3.23
N ALA A 107 1.09 12.53 2.99
CA ALA A 107 1.18 13.11 1.65
C ALA A 107 1.93 12.21 0.67
N ALA A 108 3.07 11.66 1.09
CA ALA A 108 3.86 10.76 0.27
C ALA A 108 3.12 9.45 -0.03
N SER A 109 2.42 8.86 0.95
CA SER A 109 1.64 7.64 0.78
C SER A 109 0.39 7.86 -0.09
N TRP A 110 -0.24 9.03 0.01
CA TRP A 110 -1.35 9.40 -0.86
C TRP A 110 -0.92 9.55 -2.33
N ILE A 111 0.30 10.04 -2.57
CA ILE A 111 0.86 10.14 -3.94
C ILE A 111 1.20 8.75 -4.47
N ASN A 112 1.97 7.95 -3.72
CA ASN A 112 2.31 6.58 -4.07
C ASN A 112 2.70 5.78 -2.83
N TRP A 113 2.11 4.60 -2.64
CA TRP A 113 2.31 3.80 -1.45
C TRP A 113 3.75 3.29 -1.27
N GLY A 114 4.42 2.87 -2.35
CA GLY A 114 5.83 2.46 -2.29
C GLY A 114 6.76 3.61 -1.97
N PHE A 115 6.51 4.79 -2.58
CA PHE A 115 7.19 6.04 -2.27
C PHE A 115 6.99 6.45 -0.79
N GLY A 116 5.74 6.40 -0.32
CA GLY A 116 5.37 6.84 1.03
C GLY A 116 6.04 6.04 2.14
N LEU A 117 6.11 4.71 2.01
CA LEU A 117 6.78 3.84 2.98
C LEU A 117 8.26 4.20 3.13
N VAL A 118 8.97 4.40 2.02
CA VAL A 118 10.40 4.74 2.03
C VAL A 118 10.63 6.16 2.53
N VAL A 119 9.88 7.13 2.01
CA VAL A 119 9.95 8.54 2.44
C VAL A 119 9.68 8.65 3.94
N GLY A 120 8.63 8.00 4.44
CA GLY A 120 8.29 8.03 5.88
C GLY A 120 9.44 7.53 6.75
N ALA A 121 10.04 6.40 6.38
CA ALA A 121 11.15 5.81 7.13
C ALA A 121 12.41 6.69 7.10
N LEU A 122 12.79 7.18 5.91
CA LEU A 122 13.95 8.07 5.75
C LEU A 122 13.75 9.38 6.50
N PHE A 123 12.54 9.94 6.43
CA PHE A 123 12.22 11.19 7.10
C PHE A 123 12.21 11.05 8.63
N ALA A 124 11.71 9.94 9.16
CA ALA A 124 11.80 9.64 10.58
C ALA A 124 13.26 9.58 11.06
N LYS A 125 14.15 8.93 10.30
CA LYS A 125 15.59 8.93 10.60
C LYS A 125 16.19 10.33 10.59
N GLU A 126 15.86 11.13 9.59
CA GLU A 126 16.40 12.47 9.43
C GLU A 126 15.93 13.42 10.55
N ILE A 127 14.65 13.32 10.96
CA ILE A 127 14.13 14.06 12.13
C ILE A 127 14.84 13.61 13.42
N ALA A 128 15.01 12.30 13.63
CA ALA A 128 15.66 11.78 14.85
C ALA A 128 17.12 12.20 14.99
N ARG A 129 17.80 12.56 13.89
CA ARG A 129 19.15 13.16 13.92
C ARG A 129 19.15 14.59 14.45
N GLN A 130 18.05 15.32 14.29
CA GLN A 130 17.99 16.76 14.55
C GLN A 130 17.16 17.09 15.79
N VAL A 131 16.20 16.25 16.17
CA VAL A 131 15.26 16.51 17.26
C VAL A 131 15.21 15.32 18.22
N ARG A 132 15.32 15.60 19.49
CA ARG A 132 15.17 14.61 20.56
C ARG A 132 13.68 14.26 20.73
N VAL A 133 13.26 13.07 20.27
CA VAL A 133 11.88 12.59 20.28
C VAL A 133 11.87 11.07 20.52
N ASP A 134 10.79 10.51 21.07
CA ASP A 134 10.66 9.06 21.19
C ASP A 134 10.70 8.42 19.79
N TYR A 135 11.73 7.61 19.55
CA TYR A 135 12.01 7.08 18.22
C TYR A 135 10.99 6.04 17.77
N ARG A 136 10.41 5.28 18.72
CA ARG A 136 9.38 4.28 18.40
C ARG A 136 8.09 4.96 17.92
N LEU A 137 7.66 6.02 18.65
CA LEU A 137 6.49 6.80 18.23
C LEU A 137 6.75 7.55 16.93
N LEU A 138 7.96 8.09 16.73
CA LEU A 138 8.32 8.77 15.50
C LEU A 138 8.18 7.84 14.27
N VAL A 139 8.69 6.60 14.37
CA VAL A 139 8.59 5.59 13.30
C VAL A 139 7.15 5.08 13.15
N ALA A 140 6.42 4.88 14.25
CA ALA A 140 4.99 4.55 14.20
C ALA A 140 4.18 5.66 13.51
N SER A 141 4.52 6.92 13.76
CA SER A 141 3.89 8.09 13.14
C SER A 141 4.19 8.16 11.63
N ALA A 142 5.40 7.82 11.22
CA ALA A 142 5.76 7.68 9.82
C ALA A 142 4.94 6.57 9.15
N TYR A 143 4.86 5.39 9.79
CA TYR A 143 4.09 4.27 9.26
C TYR A 143 2.57 4.53 9.23
N SER A 144 2.02 5.26 10.20
CA SER A 144 0.60 5.62 10.20
C SER A 144 0.18 6.48 9.01
N GLY A 145 1.12 7.16 8.35
CA GLY A 145 0.89 7.85 7.08
C GLY A 145 0.46 6.90 5.96
N PHE A 146 0.76 5.62 6.08
CA PHE A 146 0.32 4.60 5.14
C PHE A 146 -1.21 4.39 5.12
N LEU A 147 -1.96 4.83 6.13
CA LEU A 147 -3.42 4.69 6.18
C LEU A 147 -4.16 5.24 4.96
N VAL A 148 -3.66 6.29 4.31
CA VAL A 148 -4.36 6.94 3.18
C VAL A 148 -3.97 6.41 1.80
N TRP A 149 -3.07 5.43 1.72
CA TRP A 149 -2.48 5.01 0.45
C TRP A 149 -3.50 4.48 -0.56
N HIS A 150 -4.50 3.76 -0.08
CA HIS A 150 -5.49 3.12 -0.96
C HIS A 150 -6.56 4.10 -1.47
N GLY A 151 -6.78 5.22 -0.75
CA GLY A 151 -7.58 6.35 -1.20
C GLY A 151 -6.76 7.39 -2.00
N GLY A 152 -5.51 7.07 -2.36
CA GLY A 152 -4.58 7.97 -3.05
C GLY A 152 -4.34 7.64 -4.51
N LEU A 153 -3.42 8.42 -5.12
CA LEU A 153 -3.13 8.42 -6.56
C LEU A 153 -2.50 7.13 -7.08
N ALA A 154 -2.02 6.25 -6.22
CA ALA A 154 -1.49 4.93 -6.56
C ALA A 154 -2.23 3.79 -5.81
N GLY A 155 -3.46 4.04 -5.39
CA GLY A 155 -4.31 3.02 -4.79
C GLY A 155 -4.53 1.83 -5.72
N SER A 156 -4.30 0.61 -5.24
CA SER A 156 -4.35 -0.58 -6.09
C SER A 156 -5.74 -0.83 -6.64
N VAL A 157 -6.79 -0.77 -5.80
CA VAL A 157 -8.17 -1.01 -6.25
C VAL A 157 -8.66 0.09 -7.20
N PRO A 158 -8.64 1.39 -6.83
CA PRO A 158 -9.20 2.42 -7.70
C PRO A 158 -8.47 2.54 -9.04
N LEU A 159 -7.15 2.35 -9.08
CA LEU A 159 -6.43 2.37 -10.36
C LEU A 159 -6.67 1.11 -11.18
N THR A 160 -6.86 -0.06 -10.54
CA THR A 160 -7.20 -1.28 -11.27
C THR A 160 -8.49 -1.10 -12.01
N ILE A 161 -9.57 -0.68 -11.35
CA ILE A 161 -10.90 -0.53 -11.96
C ILE A 161 -10.97 0.64 -12.95
N ALA A 162 -10.01 1.56 -12.92
CA ALA A 162 -9.83 2.62 -13.91
C ALA A 162 -8.96 2.22 -15.11
N THR A 163 -8.36 1.02 -15.10
CA THR A 163 -7.47 0.55 -16.16
C THR A 163 -8.25 -0.32 -17.16
N GLU A 164 -8.15 -0.02 -18.45
CA GLU A 164 -8.78 -0.82 -19.50
C GLU A 164 -8.31 -2.28 -19.47
N GLY A 165 -9.25 -3.22 -19.66
CA GLY A 165 -8.97 -4.65 -19.69
C GLY A 165 -8.57 -5.24 -18.33
N HIS A 166 -8.89 -4.59 -17.21
CA HIS A 166 -8.69 -5.19 -15.90
C HIS A 166 -9.56 -6.45 -15.71
N PHE A 167 -9.14 -7.33 -14.82
CA PHE A 167 -9.70 -8.68 -14.67
C PHE A 167 -11.20 -8.75 -14.29
N ALA A 168 -11.82 -7.65 -13.85
CA ALA A 168 -13.24 -7.56 -13.54
C ALA A 168 -14.02 -6.66 -14.52
N ALA A 169 -13.39 -6.18 -15.61
CA ALA A 169 -13.99 -5.23 -16.54
C ALA A 169 -15.28 -5.74 -17.20
N ASP A 170 -15.38 -7.03 -17.49
CA ASP A 170 -16.57 -7.63 -18.11
C ASP A 170 -17.82 -7.52 -17.24
N LYS A 171 -17.67 -7.47 -15.90
CA LYS A 171 -18.79 -7.38 -14.95
C LYS A 171 -19.12 -5.95 -14.54
N MET A 172 -18.10 -5.12 -14.27
CA MET A 172 -18.30 -3.79 -13.68
C MET A 172 -17.97 -2.61 -14.60
N GLY A 173 -17.42 -2.89 -15.79
CA GLY A 173 -16.95 -1.85 -16.70
C GLY A 173 -15.68 -1.16 -16.18
N ILE A 174 -15.38 0.01 -16.74
CA ILE A 174 -14.29 0.89 -16.32
C ILE A 174 -14.87 1.98 -15.43
N ILE A 175 -14.38 2.09 -14.20
CA ILE A 175 -14.80 3.11 -13.24
C ILE A 175 -13.68 4.16 -13.13
N SER A 176 -14.03 5.40 -13.45
CA SER A 176 -13.10 6.52 -13.46
C SER A 176 -12.57 6.86 -12.05
N THR A 177 -11.36 7.40 -11.99
CA THR A 177 -10.81 7.93 -10.74
C THR A 177 -11.61 9.11 -10.16
N SER A 178 -12.42 9.79 -10.96
CA SER A 178 -13.38 10.80 -10.47
C SER A 178 -14.48 10.22 -9.58
N GLU A 179 -14.82 8.95 -9.76
CA GLU A 179 -15.83 8.22 -8.99
C GLU A 179 -15.22 7.51 -7.76
N THR A 180 -13.89 7.44 -7.68
CA THR A 180 -13.16 6.73 -6.62
C THR A 180 -12.23 7.67 -5.85
N ILE A 181 -11.00 7.90 -6.34
CA ILE A 181 -9.97 8.71 -5.68
C ILE A 181 -10.45 10.14 -5.44
N PHE A 182 -11.10 10.74 -6.43
CA PHE A 182 -11.59 12.12 -6.39
C PHE A 182 -13.07 12.25 -6.02
N ALA A 183 -13.74 11.15 -5.69
CA ALA A 183 -15.11 11.18 -5.18
C ALA A 183 -15.17 11.87 -3.81
N VAL A 184 -16.28 12.58 -3.55
CA VAL A 184 -16.46 13.39 -2.33
C VAL A 184 -16.25 12.55 -1.07
N PHE A 185 -16.85 11.37 -0.98
CA PHE A 185 -16.72 10.51 0.21
C PHE A 185 -15.25 10.15 0.49
N ASN A 186 -14.47 9.85 -0.56
CA ASN A 186 -13.06 9.51 -0.41
C ASN A 186 -12.22 10.71 0.03
N LEU A 187 -12.43 11.88 -0.59
CA LEU A 187 -11.73 13.10 -0.21
C LEU A 187 -12.04 13.52 1.24
N VAL A 188 -13.29 13.34 1.69
CA VAL A 188 -13.67 13.59 3.10
C VAL A 188 -12.93 12.65 4.04
N ILE A 189 -12.87 11.35 3.73
CA ILE A 189 -12.11 10.37 4.53
C ILE A 189 -10.63 10.78 4.58
N VAL A 190 -10.02 11.04 3.43
CA VAL A 190 -8.60 11.43 3.33
C VAL A 190 -8.32 12.68 4.14
N LEU A 191 -9.11 13.75 3.97
CA LEU A 191 -8.92 15.00 4.70
C LEU A 191 -9.11 14.82 6.21
N ALA A 192 -10.12 14.05 6.64
CA ALA A 192 -10.34 13.75 8.05
C ALA A 192 -9.13 12.99 8.65
N LEU A 193 -8.55 12.04 7.92
CA LEU A 193 -7.34 11.32 8.34
C LEU A 193 -6.10 12.23 8.37
N PHE A 194 -5.95 13.17 7.42
CA PHE A 194 -4.87 14.17 7.43
C PHE A 194 -4.92 15.10 8.66
N VAL A 195 -6.10 15.27 9.26
CA VAL A 195 -6.25 16.03 10.50
C VAL A 195 -6.13 15.13 11.73
N ALA A 196 -6.84 14.02 11.77
CA ALA A 196 -6.95 13.18 12.96
C ALA A 196 -5.66 12.43 13.27
N VAL A 197 -5.01 11.81 12.25
CA VAL A 197 -3.83 10.95 12.47
C VAL A 197 -2.65 11.72 13.08
N PRO A 198 -2.26 12.92 12.58
CA PRO A 198 -1.19 13.71 13.22
C PRO A 198 -1.52 14.16 14.65
N LEU A 199 -2.77 14.52 14.90
CA LEU A 199 -3.21 14.95 16.25
C LEU A 199 -3.17 13.79 17.24
N VAL A 200 -3.69 12.62 16.84
CA VAL A 200 -3.66 11.42 17.69
C VAL A 200 -2.22 10.97 17.93
N ASN A 201 -1.36 10.96 16.92
CA ASN A 201 0.05 10.65 17.08
C ASN A 201 0.73 11.59 18.09
N ARG A 202 0.48 12.89 17.99
CA ARG A 202 1.00 13.87 18.96
C ARG A 202 0.51 13.62 20.39
N MET A 203 -0.75 13.22 20.55
CA MET A 203 -1.34 12.91 21.86
C MET A 203 -0.73 11.64 22.50
N MET A 204 -0.11 10.77 21.70
CA MET A 204 0.56 9.55 22.16
C MET A 204 2.01 9.77 22.62
N LEU A 205 2.51 11.01 22.59
CA LEU A 205 3.87 11.31 23.08
C LEU A 205 4.03 10.84 24.53
N PRO A 206 5.01 9.96 24.81
CA PRO A 206 5.32 9.54 26.18
C PRO A 206 6.03 10.68 26.94
N ASP A 207 5.99 10.59 28.26
CA ASP A 207 6.81 11.45 29.12
C ASP A 207 8.31 11.22 28.85
N GLU A 208 9.15 12.23 29.11
CA GLU A 208 10.60 12.14 28.87
C GLU A 208 11.26 10.92 29.53
N LYS A 209 10.76 10.50 30.70
CA LYS A 209 11.27 9.33 31.44
C LYS A 209 10.94 7.98 30.79
N GLU A 210 9.89 7.93 29.97
CA GLU A 210 9.45 6.71 29.27
C GLU A 210 9.89 6.71 27.79
N SER A 211 10.41 7.84 27.29
CA SER A 211 10.86 8.01 25.92
C SER A 211 12.14 7.23 25.64
N ILE A 212 12.16 6.51 24.50
CA ILE A 212 13.36 5.86 23.98
C ILE A 212 13.94 6.71 22.86
N TYR A 213 15.15 7.18 23.08
CA TYR A 213 15.89 7.97 22.11
C TYR A 213 16.90 7.08 21.38
N VAL A 214 17.18 7.41 20.13
CA VAL A 214 18.23 6.76 19.34
C VAL A 214 19.45 7.67 19.28
N ASP A 215 20.65 7.08 19.27
CA ASP A 215 21.88 7.82 19.03
C ASP A 215 21.91 8.28 17.56
N PRO A 216 22.00 9.60 17.29
CA PRO A 216 22.08 10.14 15.93
C PRO A 216 23.22 9.55 15.08
N GLU A 217 24.34 9.16 15.69
CA GLU A 217 25.48 8.55 14.98
C GLU A 217 25.11 7.20 14.35
N LEU A 218 24.25 6.40 15.02
CA LEU A 218 23.78 5.11 14.50
C LEU A 218 22.84 5.26 13.29
N LEU A 219 22.33 6.46 13.03
CA LEU A 219 21.41 6.76 11.93
C LEU A 219 22.12 7.28 10.68
N LYS A 220 23.43 7.48 10.72
CA LYS A 220 24.19 7.91 9.55
C LYS A 220 24.17 6.81 8.48
N GLU A 221 23.84 7.20 7.26
CA GLU A 221 24.00 6.30 6.12
C GLU A 221 25.50 6.11 5.84
N PRO A 222 25.95 4.89 5.44
CA PRO A 222 27.29 4.71 4.91
C PRO A 222 27.49 5.67 3.74
N GLU A 223 28.63 6.34 3.68
CA GLU A 223 28.97 7.16 2.53
C GLU A 223 28.94 6.28 1.28
N GLU A 224 28.19 6.72 0.26
CA GLU A 224 28.21 6.05 -1.04
C GLU A 224 29.65 6.00 -1.53
N ASP A 225 30.19 4.81 -1.69
CA ASP A 225 31.56 4.58 -2.18
C ASP A 225 31.62 5.07 -3.64
N ALA A 226 31.90 6.37 -3.81
CA ALA A 226 32.03 7.03 -5.11
C ALA A 226 33.26 6.52 -5.90
N SER A 227 34.03 5.58 -5.32
CA SER A 227 35.39 5.24 -5.77
C SER A 227 35.48 4.09 -6.78
N GLN A 228 34.38 3.49 -7.24
CA GLN A 228 34.44 2.43 -8.26
C GLN A 228 34.26 2.98 -9.70
N THR A 229 34.88 4.09 -10.03
CA THR A 229 35.06 4.44 -11.44
C THR A 229 36.27 3.73 -12.00
N THR A 230 36.03 2.58 -12.62
CA THR A 230 37.04 1.96 -13.48
C THR A 230 37.07 2.71 -14.83
N ASP A 231 38.23 2.82 -15.45
CA ASP A 231 38.42 3.59 -16.71
C ASP A 231 37.85 2.85 -17.96
N ARG A 232 36.84 2.01 -17.80
CA ARG A 232 36.23 1.25 -18.91
C ARG A 232 35.28 2.16 -19.70
N PRO A 233 35.25 2.00 -21.04
CA PRO A 233 34.27 2.74 -21.88
C PRO A 233 32.81 2.53 -21.43
N ALA A 234 32.44 1.36 -20.91
CA ALA A 234 31.14 1.07 -20.36
C ALA A 234 30.77 1.98 -19.17
N ASP A 235 31.76 2.30 -18.31
CA ASP A 235 31.52 3.17 -17.14
C ASP A 235 31.11 4.59 -17.55
N LYS A 236 31.60 5.07 -18.72
CA LYS A 236 31.20 6.38 -19.26
C LYS A 236 29.74 6.38 -19.68
N LEU A 237 29.23 5.29 -20.27
CA LEU A 237 27.81 5.16 -20.63
C LEU A 237 26.94 5.02 -19.39
N GLU A 238 27.34 4.16 -18.43
CA GLU A 238 26.60 3.93 -17.18
C GLU A 238 26.50 5.18 -16.31
N ASN A 239 27.48 6.08 -16.35
CA ASN A 239 27.48 7.36 -15.63
C ASN A 239 27.03 8.56 -16.49
N SER A 240 26.56 8.33 -17.72
CA SER A 240 26.15 9.40 -18.62
C SER A 240 24.83 10.03 -18.19
N ARG A 241 24.87 11.31 -17.82
CA ARG A 241 23.66 12.11 -17.57
C ARG A 241 22.87 12.37 -18.84
N ILE A 242 23.54 12.46 -19.96
CA ILE A 242 22.92 12.74 -21.26
C ILE A 242 21.96 11.62 -21.63
N ILE A 243 22.38 10.35 -21.50
CA ILE A 243 21.54 9.20 -21.80
C ILE A 243 20.30 9.18 -20.89
N ALA A 244 20.48 9.37 -19.58
CA ALA A 244 19.38 9.40 -18.63
C ALA A 244 18.39 10.54 -18.93
N TRP A 245 18.88 11.73 -19.25
CA TRP A 245 18.02 12.88 -19.55
C TRP A 245 17.32 12.78 -20.91
N LEU A 246 17.97 12.26 -21.94
CA LEU A 246 17.35 12.07 -23.25
C LEU A 246 16.13 11.14 -23.14
N ILE A 247 16.31 9.97 -22.55
CA ILE A 247 15.20 9.03 -22.39
C ILE A 247 14.16 9.54 -21.36
N GLY A 248 14.62 10.14 -20.28
CA GLY A 248 13.77 10.70 -19.24
C GLY A 248 12.85 11.80 -19.75
N PHE A 249 13.39 12.78 -20.48
CA PHE A 249 12.59 13.84 -21.08
C PHE A 249 11.68 13.37 -22.21
N ALA A 250 12.05 12.34 -22.97
CA ALA A 250 11.14 11.71 -23.93
C ALA A 250 9.90 11.12 -23.22
N GLY A 251 10.09 10.45 -22.08
CA GLY A 251 8.99 9.98 -21.27
C GLY A 251 8.12 11.09 -20.67
N LEU A 252 8.75 12.17 -20.17
CA LEU A 252 8.01 13.33 -19.66
C LEU A 252 7.22 14.04 -20.77
N ALA A 253 7.75 14.12 -21.99
CA ALA A 253 7.03 14.66 -23.14
C ALA A 253 5.81 13.82 -23.51
N TYR A 254 5.91 12.47 -23.42
CA TYR A 254 4.76 11.58 -23.57
C TYR A 254 3.70 11.83 -22.49
N LEU A 255 4.11 12.03 -21.24
CA LEU A 255 3.17 12.34 -20.14
C LEU A 255 2.47 13.69 -20.37
N PHE A 256 3.18 14.68 -20.88
CA PHE A 256 2.58 15.96 -21.27
C PHE A 256 1.49 15.76 -22.34
N ASP A 257 1.81 15.01 -23.40
CA ASP A 257 0.84 14.65 -24.45
C ASP A 257 -0.37 13.91 -23.84
N TYR A 258 -0.10 12.94 -23.00
CA TYR A 258 -1.14 12.10 -22.37
C TYR A 258 -2.11 12.92 -21.51
N TYR A 259 -1.60 13.74 -20.61
CA TYR A 259 -2.44 14.48 -19.65
C TYR A 259 -2.99 15.78 -20.21
N VAL A 260 -2.16 16.55 -20.96
CA VAL A 260 -2.52 17.91 -21.38
C VAL A 260 -3.17 17.91 -22.76
N VAL A 261 -2.62 17.17 -23.72
CA VAL A 261 -3.12 17.18 -25.09
C VAL A 261 -4.34 16.25 -25.21
N LYS A 262 -4.25 15.03 -24.69
CA LYS A 262 -5.33 14.04 -24.78
C LYS A 262 -6.35 14.15 -23.65
N GLY A 263 -6.03 14.83 -22.55
CA GLY A 263 -6.90 14.92 -21.37
C GLY A 263 -7.23 13.57 -20.75
N ALA A 264 -6.32 12.59 -20.87
CA ALA A 264 -6.56 11.22 -20.43
C ALA A 264 -6.48 11.06 -18.91
N SER A 265 -7.23 10.10 -18.38
CA SER A 265 -7.37 9.86 -16.93
C SER A 265 -6.23 9.04 -16.35
N LEU A 266 -6.10 9.07 -15.02
CA LEU A 266 -5.16 8.24 -14.26
C LEU A 266 -5.55 6.76 -14.36
N ASN A 267 -4.54 5.90 -14.55
CA ASN A 267 -4.63 4.45 -14.46
C ASN A 267 -3.29 3.86 -14.01
N LEU A 268 -3.23 2.55 -13.75
CA LEU A 268 -2.02 1.87 -13.27
C LEU A 268 -0.81 2.08 -14.19
N ASN A 269 -1.00 1.98 -15.50
CA ASN A 269 0.09 2.05 -16.46
C ASN A 269 0.73 3.43 -16.49
N VAL A 270 -0.09 4.49 -16.51
CA VAL A 270 0.42 5.86 -16.58
C VAL A 270 1.05 6.32 -15.26
N ILE A 271 0.57 5.84 -14.11
CA ILE A 271 1.22 6.08 -12.81
C ILE A 271 2.58 5.41 -12.77
N ASN A 272 2.69 4.13 -13.13
CA ASN A 272 3.97 3.44 -13.21
C ASN A 272 4.95 4.13 -14.15
N PHE A 273 4.46 4.56 -15.31
CA PHE A 273 5.24 5.31 -16.29
C PHE A 273 5.74 6.65 -15.70
N THR A 274 4.86 7.38 -15.04
CA THR A 274 5.19 8.68 -14.42
C THR A 274 6.32 8.53 -13.39
N PHE A 275 6.17 7.59 -12.45
CA PHE A 275 7.17 7.38 -11.40
C PHE A 275 8.49 6.87 -11.97
N LEU A 276 8.46 5.99 -12.97
CA LEU A 276 9.65 5.49 -13.63
C LEU A 276 10.46 6.62 -14.28
N PHE A 277 9.81 7.44 -15.11
CA PHE A 277 10.51 8.48 -15.87
C PHE A 277 10.96 9.64 -14.97
N LEU A 278 10.21 9.98 -13.93
CA LEU A 278 10.67 10.90 -12.89
C LEU A 278 11.90 10.34 -12.15
N ALA A 279 11.90 9.07 -11.79
CA ALA A 279 13.05 8.44 -11.15
C ALA A 279 14.30 8.47 -12.06
N ILE A 280 14.17 8.16 -13.36
CA ILE A 280 15.26 8.22 -14.33
C ILE A 280 15.89 9.62 -14.38
N VAL A 281 15.06 10.66 -14.52
CA VAL A 281 15.54 12.05 -14.58
C VAL A 281 16.22 12.44 -13.27
N LEU A 282 15.64 12.12 -12.12
CA LEU A 282 16.09 12.58 -10.81
C LEU A 282 17.31 11.80 -10.27
N HIS A 283 17.52 10.55 -10.69
CA HIS A 283 18.77 9.84 -10.42
C HIS A 283 19.91 10.41 -11.27
N GLY A 284 19.62 10.92 -12.45
CA GLY A 284 20.54 11.60 -13.34
C GLY A 284 21.57 10.71 -14.03
N THR A 285 21.76 9.45 -13.62
CA THR A 285 22.63 8.47 -14.30
C THR A 285 22.03 7.06 -14.27
N PRO A 286 22.25 6.25 -15.34
CA PRO A 286 21.82 4.84 -15.37
C PRO A 286 22.34 4.03 -14.18
N ARG A 287 23.60 4.21 -13.78
CA ARG A 287 24.22 3.48 -12.66
C ARG A 287 23.46 3.70 -11.34
N ARG A 288 23.15 4.96 -10.98
CA ARG A 288 22.40 5.26 -9.75
C ARG A 288 20.99 4.69 -9.79
N MET A 289 20.33 4.81 -10.95
CA MET A 289 19.01 4.25 -11.15
C MET A 289 19.01 2.71 -10.96
N LEU A 290 19.97 2.00 -11.58
CA LEU A 290 20.08 0.56 -11.45
C LEU A 290 20.45 0.10 -10.03
N ALA A 291 21.29 0.85 -9.33
CA ALA A 291 21.59 0.59 -7.92
C ALA A 291 20.31 0.68 -7.05
N SER A 292 19.51 1.74 -7.26
CA SER A 292 18.23 1.91 -6.57
C SER A 292 17.22 0.80 -6.93
N LEU A 293 17.14 0.39 -8.20
CA LEU A 293 16.31 -0.74 -8.64
C LEU A 293 16.73 -2.04 -7.96
N SER A 294 18.03 -2.31 -7.88
CA SER A 294 18.58 -3.52 -7.25
C SER A 294 18.23 -3.60 -5.76
N GLU A 295 18.07 -2.46 -5.09
CA GLU A 295 17.60 -2.41 -3.71
C GLU A 295 16.08 -2.58 -3.63
N ALA A 296 15.34 -1.89 -4.49
CA ALA A 296 13.88 -1.94 -4.51
C ALA A 296 13.32 -3.35 -4.77
N ILE A 297 13.94 -4.11 -5.67
CA ILE A 297 13.47 -5.46 -6.07
C ILE A 297 13.49 -6.47 -4.93
N LYS A 298 14.33 -6.27 -3.92
CA LYS A 298 14.39 -7.14 -2.74
C LYS A 298 13.04 -7.23 -2.01
N GLY A 299 12.24 -6.16 -2.08
CA GLY A 299 10.88 -6.11 -1.52
C GLY A 299 9.80 -6.75 -2.40
N GLY A 300 10.11 -7.09 -3.66
CA GLY A 300 9.12 -7.51 -4.64
C GLY A 300 8.77 -9.01 -4.66
N GLY A 301 9.56 -9.85 -3.99
CA GLY A 301 9.42 -11.31 -4.09
C GLY A 301 8.05 -11.84 -3.69
N GLY A 302 7.43 -11.24 -2.66
CA GLY A 302 6.08 -11.59 -2.22
C GLY A 302 5.04 -11.38 -3.33
N ILE A 303 5.09 -10.26 -4.03
CA ILE A 303 4.17 -9.96 -5.14
C ILE A 303 4.28 -11.02 -6.24
N VAL A 304 5.51 -11.33 -6.66
CA VAL A 304 5.76 -12.27 -7.77
C VAL A 304 5.18 -13.66 -7.47
N ILE A 305 5.31 -14.16 -6.24
CA ILE A 305 4.90 -15.53 -5.90
C ILE A 305 3.43 -15.62 -5.43
N GLN A 306 2.91 -14.62 -4.73
CA GLN A 306 1.57 -14.71 -4.14
C GLN A 306 0.44 -14.45 -5.14
N PHE A 307 0.65 -13.58 -6.13
CA PHE A 307 -0.41 -13.23 -7.09
C PHE A 307 -0.92 -14.41 -7.93
N PRO A 308 -0.09 -15.36 -8.40
CA PRO A 308 -0.61 -16.58 -9.03
C PRO A 308 -1.55 -17.38 -8.12
N PHE A 309 -1.26 -17.47 -6.82
CA PHE A 309 -2.17 -18.12 -5.87
C PHE A 309 -3.49 -17.36 -5.72
N TYR A 310 -3.47 -16.02 -5.66
CA TYR A 310 -4.69 -15.20 -5.63
C TYR A 310 -5.53 -15.41 -6.89
N ALA A 311 -4.87 -15.55 -8.06
CA ALA A 311 -5.56 -15.87 -9.31
C ALA A 311 -6.25 -17.25 -9.25
N GLY A 312 -5.57 -18.26 -8.70
CA GLY A 312 -6.14 -19.58 -8.48
C GLY A 312 -7.33 -19.58 -7.49
N ILE A 313 -7.21 -18.82 -6.39
CA ILE A 313 -8.32 -18.65 -5.43
C ILE A 313 -9.51 -17.99 -6.12
N MET A 314 -9.29 -16.90 -6.86
CA MET A 314 -10.32 -16.20 -7.62
C MET A 314 -11.02 -17.15 -8.61
N ALA A 315 -10.26 -17.99 -9.31
CA ALA A 315 -10.83 -18.97 -10.24
C ALA A 315 -11.71 -20.01 -9.52
N ILE A 316 -11.26 -20.54 -8.37
CA ILE A 316 -12.11 -21.44 -7.54
C ILE A 316 -13.40 -20.71 -7.17
N MET A 317 -13.33 -19.52 -6.60
CA MET A 317 -14.49 -18.77 -6.11
C MET A 317 -15.53 -18.50 -7.20
N ILE A 318 -15.07 -18.11 -8.39
CA ILE A 318 -15.96 -17.80 -9.53
C ILE A 318 -16.54 -19.08 -10.14
N GLN A 319 -15.69 -20.05 -10.47
CA GLN A 319 -16.12 -21.22 -11.25
C GLN A 319 -16.88 -22.26 -10.43
N SER A 320 -16.66 -22.32 -9.10
CA SER A 320 -17.46 -23.19 -8.23
C SER A 320 -18.84 -22.64 -7.88
N GLY A 321 -19.06 -21.31 -8.03
CA GLY A 321 -20.26 -20.63 -7.54
C GLY A 321 -20.14 -20.08 -6.11
N LEU A 322 -19.03 -20.35 -5.41
CA LEU A 322 -18.82 -19.91 -4.02
C LEU A 322 -18.93 -18.40 -3.86
N ALA A 323 -18.48 -17.62 -4.87
CA ALA A 323 -18.61 -16.17 -4.85
C ALA A 323 -20.09 -15.73 -4.86
N ALA A 324 -20.94 -16.39 -5.64
CA ALA A 324 -22.37 -16.11 -5.69
C ALA A 324 -23.05 -16.41 -4.36
N SER A 325 -22.78 -17.60 -3.77
CA SER A 325 -23.34 -17.97 -2.47
C SER A 325 -22.92 -17.03 -1.34
N LEU A 326 -21.65 -16.58 -1.31
CA LEU A 326 -21.17 -15.58 -0.37
C LEU A 326 -21.80 -14.20 -0.60
N SER A 327 -22.05 -13.84 -1.86
CA SER A 327 -22.76 -12.61 -2.23
C SER A 327 -24.20 -12.64 -1.72
N GLU A 328 -24.94 -13.72 -1.97
CA GLU A 328 -26.31 -13.90 -1.47
C GLU A 328 -26.39 -13.83 0.06
N TRP A 329 -25.43 -14.43 0.75
CA TRP A 329 -25.32 -14.31 2.19
C TRP A 329 -25.12 -12.85 2.61
N MET A 330 -24.24 -12.08 1.96
CA MET A 330 -24.01 -10.67 2.26
C MET A 330 -25.25 -9.82 1.97
N VAL A 331 -25.95 -10.08 0.88
CA VAL A 331 -27.22 -9.40 0.50
C VAL A 331 -28.33 -9.66 1.53
N SER A 332 -28.34 -10.83 2.21
CA SER A 332 -29.38 -11.19 3.16
C SER A 332 -29.48 -10.24 4.37
N PHE A 333 -28.41 -9.52 4.72
CA PHE A 333 -28.39 -8.57 5.85
C PHE A 333 -27.95 -7.16 5.48
N ALA A 334 -27.40 -6.94 4.28
CA ALA A 334 -27.00 -5.62 3.80
C ALA A 334 -28.12 -4.97 2.98
N SER A 335 -27.98 -3.68 2.76
CA SER A 335 -28.77 -2.87 1.81
C SER A 335 -27.83 -2.09 0.94
N ALA A 336 -28.32 -1.48 -0.16
CA ALA A 336 -27.50 -0.59 -0.99
C ALA A 336 -26.70 0.44 -0.18
N LYS A 337 -27.31 1.01 0.85
CA LYS A 337 -26.69 2.02 1.72
C LYS A 337 -25.67 1.43 2.71
N THR A 338 -25.90 0.24 3.23
CA THR A 338 -25.03 -0.37 4.27
C THR A 338 -23.98 -1.31 3.70
N LEU A 339 -24.08 -1.70 2.43
CA LEU A 339 -23.12 -2.57 1.77
C LEU A 339 -21.68 -2.06 1.88
N PRO A 340 -21.37 -0.78 1.63
CA PRO A 340 -20.00 -0.28 1.77
C PRO A 340 -19.44 -0.47 3.18
N PHE A 341 -20.23 -0.29 4.22
CA PHE A 341 -19.81 -0.53 5.61
C PHE A 341 -19.48 -2.01 5.85
N TRP A 342 -20.35 -2.92 5.46
CA TRP A 342 -20.12 -4.35 5.64
C TRP A 342 -18.97 -4.86 4.79
N THR A 343 -18.82 -4.33 3.58
CA THR A 343 -17.67 -4.60 2.72
C THR A 343 -16.38 -4.11 3.36
N PHE A 344 -16.34 -2.93 3.94
CA PHE A 344 -15.19 -2.40 4.67
C PHE A 344 -14.77 -3.31 5.84
N ILE A 345 -15.73 -3.74 6.67
CA ILE A 345 -15.44 -4.62 7.79
C ILE A 345 -14.93 -5.98 7.31
N SER A 346 -15.61 -6.60 6.33
CA SER A 346 -15.17 -7.88 5.76
C SER A 346 -13.79 -7.77 5.12
N ALA A 347 -13.51 -6.67 4.41
CA ALA A 347 -12.21 -6.43 3.81
C ALA A 347 -11.11 -6.27 4.86
N GLY A 348 -11.39 -5.59 5.97
CA GLY A 348 -10.46 -5.51 7.09
C GLY A 348 -10.13 -6.89 7.70
N ILE A 349 -11.09 -7.81 7.76
CA ILE A 349 -10.86 -9.19 8.22
C ILE A 349 -10.02 -9.96 7.18
N VAL A 350 -10.38 -9.88 5.90
CA VAL A 350 -9.67 -10.60 4.82
C VAL A 350 -8.23 -10.12 4.68
N ASN A 351 -7.95 -8.83 4.86
CA ASN A 351 -6.60 -8.28 4.79
C ASN A 351 -5.62 -8.88 5.82
N ILE A 352 -6.10 -9.44 6.93
CA ILE A 352 -5.24 -10.15 7.89
C ILE A 352 -4.57 -11.35 7.22
N PHE A 353 -5.27 -11.99 6.28
CA PHE A 353 -4.83 -13.19 5.57
C PHE A 353 -4.24 -12.88 4.18
N VAL A 354 -4.69 -11.80 3.55
CA VAL A 354 -4.28 -11.34 2.22
C VAL A 354 -3.75 -9.91 2.31
N PRO A 355 -2.54 -9.69 2.84
CA PRO A 355 -1.99 -8.36 3.07
C PRO A 355 -1.50 -7.71 1.78
N SER A 356 -2.38 -7.58 0.80
CA SER A 356 -2.07 -7.07 -0.53
C SER A 356 -3.34 -6.49 -1.15
N GLY A 357 -3.43 -5.17 -1.28
CA GLY A 357 -4.63 -4.51 -1.79
C GLY A 357 -5.11 -5.04 -3.14
N GLY A 358 -4.20 -5.23 -4.09
CA GLY A 358 -4.53 -5.81 -5.38
C GLY A 358 -4.89 -7.30 -5.30
N GLY A 359 -4.18 -8.08 -4.50
CA GLY A 359 -4.47 -9.50 -4.26
C GLY A 359 -5.80 -9.67 -3.54
N GLN A 360 -6.08 -8.84 -2.56
CA GLN A 360 -7.36 -8.83 -1.85
C GLN A 360 -8.53 -8.48 -2.79
N TRP A 361 -8.36 -7.46 -3.64
CA TRP A 361 -9.37 -7.13 -4.64
C TRP A 361 -9.63 -8.30 -5.59
N ALA A 362 -8.59 -9.00 -6.06
CA ALA A 362 -8.76 -10.18 -6.89
C ALA A 362 -9.60 -11.27 -6.20
N VAL A 363 -9.41 -11.48 -4.89
CA VAL A 363 -10.15 -12.48 -4.12
C VAL A 363 -11.56 -12.00 -3.78
N GLN A 364 -11.76 -10.75 -3.38
CA GLN A 364 -13.06 -10.25 -2.90
C GLN A 364 -13.95 -9.67 -3.99
N SER A 365 -13.40 -9.18 -5.11
CA SER A 365 -14.19 -8.55 -6.16
C SER A 365 -15.34 -9.42 -6.69
N PRO A 366 -15.21 -10.75 -6.87
CA PRO A 366 -16.33 -11.55 -7.35
C PRO A 366 -17.55 -11.49 -6.43
N VAL A 367 -17.32 -11.46 -5.12
CA VAL A 367 -18.41 -11.38 -4.11
C VAL A 367 -18.98 -9.96 -4.04
N VAL A 368 -18.11 -8.96 -3.96
CA VAL A 368 -18.52 -7.57 -3.74
C VAL A 368 -19.24 -6.98 -4.95
N ILE A 369 -18.77 -7.27 -6.16
CA ILE A 369 -19.39 -6.80 -7.40
C ILE A 369 -20.80 -7.40 -7.53
N GLU A 370 -20.93 -8.70 -7.29
CA GLU A 370 -22.22 -9.39 -7.41
C GLU A 370 -23.22 -8.91 -6.37
N ALA A 371 -22.80 -8.73 -5.11
CA ALA A 371 -23.63 -8.15 -4.05
C ALA A 371 -24.05 -6.72 -4.36
N ALA A 372 -23.15 -5.88 -4.89
CA ALA A 372 -23.44 -4.51 -5.26
C ALA A 372 -24.47 -4.45 -6.41
N MET A 373 -24.33 -5.31 -7.42
CA MET A 373 -25.27 -5.39 -8.53
C MET A 373 -26.67 -5.87 -8.08
N GLN A 374 -26.73 -6.86 -7.20
CA GLN A 374 -28.01 -7.38 -6.68
C GLN A 374 -28.75 -6.36 -5.81
N LEU A 375 -28.04 -5.53 -5.07
CA LEU A 375 -28.61 -4.48 -4.20
C LEU A 375 -28.79 -3.13 -4.90
N ASP A 376 -28.43 -2.99 -6.17
CA ASP A 376 -28.37 -1.71 -6.89
C ASP A 376 -27.54 -0.67 -6.12
N ALA A 377 -26.40 -1.12 -5.57
CA ALA A 377 -25.49 -0.29 -4.80
C ALA A 377 -24.38 0.31 -5.68
N ASP A 378 -23.80 1.41 -5.24
CA ASP A 378 -22.68 2.08 -5.91
C ASP A 378 -21.43 1.17 -5.96
N LEU A 379 -21.08 0.70 -7.16
CA LEU A 379 -19.93 -0.18 -7.42
C LEU A 379 -18.59 0.49 -7.08
N ALA A 380 -18.45 1.80 -7.37
CA ALA A 380 -17.24 2.54 -7.07
C ALA A 380 -17.01 2.61 -5.56
N ARG A 381 -18.06 2.92 -4.81
CA ARG A 381 -18.03 2.99 -3.35
C ARG A 381 -17.81 1.61 -2.73
N ALA A 382 -18.44 0.56 -3.26
CA ALA A 382 -18.24 -0.81 -2.80
C ALA A 382 -16.78 -1.28 -3.02
N ALA A 383 -16.20 -0.97 -4.16
CA ALA A 383 -14.79 -1.24 -4.44
C ALA A 383 -13.85 -0.44 -3.52
N MET A 384 -14.15 0.84 -3.29
CA MET A 384 -13.40 1.68 -2.36
C MET A 384 -13.55 1.23 -0.91
N ALA A 385 -14.65 0.59 -0.55
CA ALA A 385 -14.80 -0.02 0.77
C ALA A 385 -13.83 -1.20 0.99
N VAL A 386 -13.56 -2.01 -0.05
CA VAL A 386 -12.49 -3.02 -0.02
C VAL A 386 -11.13 -2.33 0.16
N ALA A 387 -10.85 -1.29 -0.64
CA ALA A 387 -9.62 -0.52 -0.56
C ALA A 387 -9.36 0.03 0.85
N TRP A 388 -10.36 0.65 1.45
CA TRP A 388 -10.26 1.21 2.80
C TRP A 388 -10.15 0.15 3.89
N GLY A 389 -10.82 -1.00 3.74
CA GLY A 389 -10.72 -2.11 4.68
C GLY A 389 -9.31 -2.72 4.71
N ASP A 390 -8.69 -2.85 3.54
CA ASP A 390 -7.29 -3.25 3.41
C ASP A 390 -6.36 -2.23 4.09
N ALA A 391 -6.43 -0.96 3.70
CA ALA A 391 -5.59 0.09 4.27
C ALA A 391 -5.74 0.20 5.79
N TRP A 392 -6.95 0.05 6.31
CA TRP A 392 -7.27 0.13 7.73
C TRP A 392 -6.52 -0.90 8.56
N THR A 393 -6.62 -2.17 8.21
CA THR A 393 -6.04 -3.26 9.01
C THR A 393 -4.56 -3.50 8.71
N ASN A 394 -3.95 -2.75 7.80
CA ASN A 394 -2.49 -2.62 7.73
C ASN A 394 -1.90 -2.08 9.05
N MET A 395 -2.70 -1.38 9.86
CA MET A 395 -2.30 -0.95 11.21
C MET A 395 -2.28 -2.11 12.23
N LEU A 396 -2.91 -3.23 11.95
CA LEU A 396 -2.94 -4.40 12.81
C LEU A 396 -1.86 -5.43 12.44
N GLN A 397 -1.62 -5.62 11.15
CA GLN A 397 -0.66 -6.60 10.64
C GLN A 397 0.66 -5.89 10.22
N PRO A 398 1.83 -6.47 10.54
CA PRO A 398 3.10 -5.78 10.37
C PRO A 398 3.71 -5.87 8.96
N PHE A 399 3.07 -6.54 8.00
CA PHE A 399 3.67 -6.86 6.70
C PHE A 399 4.23 -5.62 5.99
N TRP A 400 3.41 -4.60 5.83
CA TRP A 400 3.83 -3.34 5.18
C TRP A 400 4.68 -2.44 6.09
N ALA A 401 4.70 -2.71 7.40
CA ALA A 401 5.61 -2.03 8.31
C ALA A 401 7.05 -2.56 8.18
N LEU A 402 7.27 -3.79 7.71
CA LEU A 402 8.61 -4.40 7.66
C LEU A 402 9.65 -3.56 6.89
N PRO A 403 9.36 -2.98 5.71
CA PRO A 403 10.31 -2.09 5.04
C PRO A 403 10.68 -0.86 5.87
N VAL A 404 9.68 -0.22 6.48
CA VAL A 404 9.88 0.95 7.36
C VAL A 404 10.72 0.57 8.57
N LEU A 405 10.42 -0.56 9.19
CA LEU A 405 11.12 -1.09 10.36
C LEU A 405 12.57 -1.48 10.04
N ALA A 406 12.79 -2.10 8.89
CA ALA A 406 14.15 -2.45 8.43
C ALA A 406 15.02 -1.21 8.25
N ILE A 407 14.47 -0.15 7.61
CA ILE A 407 15.17 1.14 7.44
C ILE A 407 15.43 1.81 8.80
N ALA A 408 14.44 1.74 9.71
CA ALA A 408 14.52 2.38 11.04
C ALA A 408 15.34 1.58 12.06
N GLY A 409 15.64 0.30 11.80
CA GLY A 409 16.33 -0.57 12.76
C GLY A 409 15.45 -0.96 13.97
N LEU A 410 14.12 -1.00 13.80
CA LEU A 410 13.15 -1.36 14.84
C LEU A 410 12.47 -2.70 14.53
N LYS A 411 11.74 -3.23 15.52
CA LYS A 411 10.91 -4.43 15.39
C LYS A 411 9.44 -4.05 15.43
N ALA A 412 8.57 -4.91 14.87
CA ALA A 412 7.11 -4.69 14.85
C ALA A 412 6.54 -4.37 16.23
N LYS A 413 7.01 -5.06 17.28
CA LYS A 413 6.59 -4.83 18.67
C LYS A 413 6.81 -3.40 19.18
N ASP A 414 7.76 -2.67 18.59
CA ASP A 414 8.13 -1.34 19.05
C ASP A 414 7.09 -0.28 18.60
N ILE A 415 6.35 -0.54 17.51
CA ILE A 415 5.40 0.39 16.92
C ILE A 415 3.93 -0.04 17.00
N MET A 416 3.65 -1.36 17.06
CA MET A 416 2.29 -1.90 16.93
C MET A 416 1.29 -1.34 17.94
N GLY A 417 1.75 -0.98 19.13
CA GLY A 417 0.89 -0.38 20.14
C GLY A 417 0.32 0.97 19.75
N TYR A 418 1.12 1.78 19.08
CA TYR A 418 0.69 3.08 18.53
C TYR A 418 -0.23 2.88 17.32
N CYS A 419 0.09 1.90 16.47
CA CYS A 419 -0.72 1.55 15.30
C CYS A 419 -2.13 1.09 15.68
N LEU A 420 -2.31 0.37 16.80
CA LEU A 420 -3.63 -0.05 17.27
C LEU A 420 -4.54 1.12 17.62
N ILE A 421 -4.00 2.22 18.17
CA ILE A 421 -4.82 3.42 18.43
C ILE A 421 -5.27 4.01 17.11
N GLN A 422 -4.37 4.10 16.14
CA GLN A 422 -4.70 4.59 14.81
C GLN A 422 -5.73 3.71 14.10
N LEU A 423 -5.67 2.38 14.30
CA LEU A 423 -6.69 1.45 13.81
C LEU A 423 -8.09 1.84 14.30
N PHE A 424 -8.26 2.08 15.60
CA PHE A 424 -9.59 2.44 16.15
C PHE A 424 -10.07 3.79 15.64
N VAL A 425 -9.20 4.81 15.66
CA VAL A 425 -9.58 6.16 15.22
C VAL A 425 -9.91 6.19 13.73
N SER A 426 -9.05 5.60 12.90
CA SER A 426 -9.28 5.55 11.45
C SER A 426 -10.47 4.70 11.07
N GLY A 427 -10.72 3.59 11.77
CA GLY A 427 -11.89 2.74 11.53
C GLY A 427 -13.22 3.51 11.69
N VAL A 428 -13.32 4.35 12.72
CA VAL A 428 -14.51 5.20 12.92
C VAL A 428 -14.64 6.23 11.79
N ILE A 429 -13.54 6.92 11.42
CA ILE A 429 -13.56 7.94 10.37
C ILE A 429 -13.97 7.33 9.03
N ILE A 430 -13.36 6.20 8.66
CA ILE A 430 -13.63 5.51 7.39
C ILE A 430 -15.07 5.00 7.37
N SER A 431 -15.55 4.39 8.45
CA SER A 431 -16.94 3.91 8.56
C SER A 431 -17.96 5.04 8.35
N ILE A 432 -17.74 6.19 8.97
CA ILE A 432 -18.58 7.38 8.79
C ILE A 432 -18.51 7.88 7.34
N GLY A 433 -17.31 8.00 6.78
CA GLY A 433 -17.11 8.49 5.42
C GLY A 433 -17.78 7.61 4.36
N LEU A 434 -17.65 6.27 4.47
CA LEU A 434 -18.28 5.34 3.55
C LEU A 434 -19.80 5.26 3.66
N THR A 435 -20.38 5.59 4.83
CA THR A 435 -21.82 5.42 5.09
C THR A 435 -22.61 6.69 4.84
N PHE A 436 -22.04 7.86 5.10
CA PHE A 436 -22.82 9.11 5.18
C PHE A 436 -22.44 10.16 4.11
N PHE A 437 -21.33 10.01 3.42
CA PHE A 437 -20.87 10.94 2.39
C PHE A 437 -20.83 10.26 1.02
#